data_3709eeec814dde8cfd6a6a63cdfd2e8c
#
_entry.id   3709eeec814dde8cfd6a6a63cdfd2e8c
#
_cell.length_a   1.000
_cell.length_b   1.000
_cell.length_c   1.000
_cell.angle_alpha   90.00
_cell.angle_beta   90.00
_cell.angle_gamma   90.00
#
_symmetry.space_group_name_H-M   'P 1'
#
loop_
_entity.id
_entity.type
_entity.pdbx_description
1 polymer ?
#
loop_
_entity_poly.entity_id
_entity_poly.type
_entity_poly.pdbx_seq_one_letter_code
_entity_poly.pdbx_strand_id
1 'polypeptide(L)'
;MHHKNIKAIIKKQLKTNYRGWNRLKKREKRELAKKVLAEVVADYDFSKEIETDKLDLLGIKQQELTSGMMNLEEMARFVEDNENDVLFKLNKIKRHPLYLKDKELRFIDDLLDDTIINRLLAYDGFTPSMRDLFPSNFLRAELLKSIKYPEISYRKFCGDDKDYKGHKDVNSYIGLENKQNRVFIGLPLNKKTMISHVQMSQFRASLSFEQLVNLTLYILHHFQQHGFLDGRIVHCVDSTELAVDCQELLAKFTIKGKKIRIYGDIDCDCGKRRTKRDKSIYVVGYRMHTLSAINAETGQSFPLISLLAPANHHDSHFLGPLVSIGKAIGLDLQLVTADEAYHDNDSTIYDESGVHLVKPPSSKVSLPENVDKETLQVMFDDFCETPMEYVGIEEKGHEFKCSAGFGECPNAAICPKFRHIPLDNGCFQRILYGSESVSKALDIRKNGERPFNLIKKREGLDQVRVRSQYGLVARATFTTMATLLIEMAGTRRKKKTKQMNLLEAVGF
;
A
#
# COMPACT_ATOMS: atom_id res chain seq x y z
N MET A 1 21.00 16.36 3.97
CA MET A 1 21.26 14.93 3.81
C MET A 1 21.91 14.32 5.05
N HIS A 2 23.08 14.78 5.56
CA HIS A 2 23.80 14.15 6.68
C HIS A 2 22.98 13.68 7.90
N HIS A 3 22.01 14.46 8.36
CA HIS A 3 21.18 14.05 9.51
C HIS A 3 20.29 12.83 9.24
N LYS A 4 19.83 12.61 8.00
CA LYS A 4 19.08 11.41 7.60
C LYS A 4 20.01 10.20 7.60
N ASN A 5 21.21 10.36 7.05
CA ASN A 5 22.23 9.32 6.98
C ASN A 5 22.69 8.90 8.37
N ILE A 6 23.02 9.85 9.26
CA ILE A 6 23.39 9.57 10.66
C ILE A 6 22.25 8.81 11.35
N LYS A 7 20.99 9.22 11.17
CA LYS A 7 19.85 8.52 11.75
C LYS A 7 19.73 7.09 11.22
N ALA A 8 19.92 6.88 9.92
CA ALA A 8 19.90 5.54 9.31
C ALA A 8 21.01 4.66 9.87
N ILE A 9 22.23 5.18 9.99
CA ILE A 9 23.37 4.47 10.60
C ILE A 9 23.08 4.08 12.04
N ILE A 10 22.59 5.01 12.86
CA ILE A 10 22.20 4.72 14.26
C ILE A 10 21.15 3.60 14.30
N LYS A 11 20.11 3.70 13.49
CA LYS A 11 19.07 2.67 13.41
C LYS A 11 19.66 1.31 13.02
N LYS A 12 20.53 1.28 12.01
CA LYS A 12 21.20 0.06 11.54
C LYS A 12 22.06 -0.54 12.66
N GLN A 13 22.90 0.24 13.34
CA GLN A 13 23.73 -0.23 14.43
C GLN A 13 22.91 -0.74 15.63
N LEU A 14 21.83 -0.02 16.02
CA LEU A 14 20.94 -0.47 17.08
C LEU A 14 20.25 -1.80 16.73
N LYS A 15 19.87 -2.02 15.47
CA LYS A 15 19.29 -3.29 15.02
C LYS A 15 20.29 -4.43 14.98
N THR A 16 21.48 -4.18 14.44
CA THR A 16 22.50 -5.21 14.22
C THR A 16 23.15 -5.65 15.54
N ASN A 17 23.57 -4.69 16.35
CA ASN A 17 24.34 -4.97 17.57
C ASN A 17 23.48 -5.40 18.75
N TYR A 18 22.15 -5.12 18.67
CA TYR A 18 21.25 -5.37 19.79
C TYR A 18 19.98 -6.12 19.34
N ARG A 19 20.17 -7.37 18.93
CA ARG A 19 19.07 -8.28 18.50
C ARG A 19 17.91 -8.39 19.50
N GLY A 20 18.14 -8.06 20.78
CA GLY A 20 17.13 -8.03 21.84
C GLY A 20 16.45 -6.68 22.05
N TRP A 21 16.64 -5.65 21.19
CA TRP A 21 16.13 -4.28 21.38
C TRP A 21 14.70 -4.22 21.90
N ASN A 22 13.79 -4.97 21.33
CA ASN A 22 12.38 -4.96 21.73
C ASN A 22 12.14 -5.51 23.15
N ARG A 23 13.08 -6.28 23.69
CA ARG A 23 13.02 -6.88 25.05
C ARG A 23 13.64 -5.99 26.12
N LEU A 24 14.45 -5.01 25.73
CA LEU A 24 15.11 -4.09 26.66
C LEU A 24 14.09 -3.21 27.37
N LYS A 25 14.38 -2.89 28.66
CA LYS A 25 13.62 -1.90 29.41
C LYS A 25 13.86 -0.49 28.85
N LYS A 26 12.96 0.43 29.11
CA LYS A 26 13.00 1.82 28.61
C LYS A 26 14.32 2.52 28.97
N ARG A 27 14.82 2.34 30.19
CA ARG A 27 16.07 2.93 30.63
C ARG A 27 17.26 2.40 29.83
N GLU A 28 17.33 1.08 29.65
CA GLU A 28 18.38 0.42 28.86
C GLU A 28 18.38 0.88 27.39
N LYS A 29 17.20 1.01 26.78
CA LYS A 29 17.05 1.55 25.43
C LYS A 29 17.57 2.98 25.31
N ARG A 30 17.29 3.82 26.30
CA ARG A 30 17.77 5.20 26.33
C ARG A 30 19.28 5.31 26.43
N GLU A 31 19.88 4.58 27.35
CA GLU A 31 21.33 4.56 27.53
C GLU A 31 22.03 4.03 26.28
N LEU A 32 21.49 2.98 25.68
CA LEU A 32 22.03 2.39 24.49
C LEU A 32 21.91 3.31 23.27
N ALA A 33 20.76 3.96 23.08
CA ALA A 33 20.56 4.91 22.00
C ALA A 33 21.53 6.11 22.10
N LYS A 34 21.80 6.58 23.32
CA LYS A 34 22.79 7.64 23.57
C LYS A 34 24.22 7.19 23.26
N LYS A 35 24.58 5.98 23.68
CA LYS A 35 25.91 5.40 23.45
C LYS A 35 26.18 5.26 21.95
N VAL A 36 25.29 4.57 21.22
CA VAL A 36 25.43 4.37 19.77
C VAL A 36 25.46 5.69 19.02
N LEU A 37 24.67 6.69 19.44
CA LEU A 37 24.78 8.01 18.84
C LEU A 37 26.17 8.63 19.01
N ALA A 38 26.70 8.62 20.24
CA ALA A 38 27.98 9.24 20.49
C ALA A 38 29.08 8.61 19.61
N GLU A 39 29.06 7.28 19.48
CA GLU A 39 29.95 6.51 18.62
C GLU A 39 29.76 6.91 17.13
N VAL A 40 28.53 6.90 16.62
CA VAL A 40 28.26 7.23 15.23
C VAL A 40 28.64 8.67 14.89
N VAL A 41 28.38 9.62 15.79
CA VAL A 41 28.71 11.05 15.52
C VAL A 41 30.23 11.26 15.58
N ALA A 42 30.95 10.56 16.44
CA ALA A 42 32.41 10.64 16.50
C ALA A 42 33.08 10.11 15.23
N ASP A 43 32.52 9.04 14.64
CA ASP A 43 33.09 8.37 13.48
C ASP A 43 32.54 8.88 12.14
N TYR A 44 31.52 9.76 12.15
CA TYR A 44 30.84 10.19 10.92
C TYR A 44 31.65 11.23 10.15
N ASP A 45 32.02 10.86 8.94
CA ASP A 45 32.67 11.78 8.01
C ASP A 45 31.65 12.71 7.34
N PHE A 46 31.58 13.94 7.82
CA PHE A 46 30.68 14.98 7.29
C PHE A 46 31.09 15.50 5.91
N SER A 47 32.24 15.12 5.39
CA SER A 47 32.68 15.50 4.03
C SER A 47 32.10 14.58 2.95
N LYS A 48 31.68 13.36 3.31
CA LYS A 48 31.13 12.38 2.39
C LYS A 48 29.61 12.47 2.34
N GLU A 49 29.04 12.56 1.15
CA GLU A 49 27.62 12.31 0.91
C GLU A 49 27.42 10.79 0.76
N ILE A 50 26.72 10.19 1.71
CA ILE A 50 26.26 8.80 1.63
C ILE A 50 24.85 8.82 1.07
N GLU A 51 24.63 8.28 -0.10
CA GLU A 51 23.27 8.02 -0.59
C GLU A 51 22.62 6.95 0.27
N THR A 52 21.47 7.28 0.82
CA THR A 52 20.63 6.29 1.51
C THR A 52 19.89 5.48 0.44
N ASP A 53 20.07 4.17 0.45
CA ASP A 53 19.33 3.28 -0.44
C ASP A 53 17.81 3.55 -0.29
N LYS A 54 17.14 3.83 -1.42
CA LYS A 54 15.70 4.09 -1.46
C LYS A 54 14.91 2.88 -0.96
N LEU A 55 15.39 1.66 -1.21
CA LEU A 55 14.75 0.42 -0.76
C LEU A 55 14.82 0.24 0.76
N ASP A 56 15.90 0.68 1.42
CA ASP A 56 16.00 0.72 2.87
C ASP A 56 14.90 1.60 3.51
N LEU A 57 14.50 2.69 2.83
CA LEU A 57 13.40 3.55 3.29
C LEU A 57 12.05 2.86 3.26
N LEU A 58 11.84 2.00 2.27
CA LEU A 58 10.58 1.25 2.08
C LEU A 58 10.48 0.04 3.01
N GLY A 59 11.55 -0.32 3.72
CA GLY A 59 11.60 -1.53 4.53
C GLY A 59 11.58 -2.80 3.70
N ILE A 60 12.12 -2.74 2.48
CA ILE A 60 12.17 -3.84 1.51
C ILE A 60 13.55 -4.50 1.59
N LYS A 61 13.56 -5.84 1.66
CA LYS A 61 14.79 -6.66 1.68
C LYS A 61 15.11 -7.20 0.29
N GLN A 62 15.23 -6.33 -0.69
CA GLN A 62 15.54 -6.71 -2.07
C GLN A 62 16.62 -5.82 -2.63
N GLN A 63 17.37 -6.32 -3.63
CA GLN A 63 18.36 -5.51 -4.34
C GLN A 63 17.69 -4.54 -5.31
N GLU A 64 16.62 -5.00 -5.97
CA GLU A 64 15.82 -4.22 -6.89
C GLU A 64 14.33 -4.32 -6.52
N LEU A 65 13.58 -3.24 -6.67
CA LEU A 65 12.19 -3.14 -6.21
C LEU A 65 11.26 -4.18 -6.84
N THR A 66 11.45 -4.50 -8.12
CA THR A 66 10.58 -5.40 -8.89
C THR A 66 11.22 -6.73 -9.23
N SER A 67 12.45 -6.99 -8.75
CA SER A 67 13.16 -8.24 -9.02
C SER A 67 12.42 -9.45 -8.47
N GLY A 68 12.23 -10.46 -9.30
CA GLY A 68 11.59 -11.74 -8.95
C GLY A 68 10.08 -11.70 -8.73
N MET A 69 9.41 -10.55 -8.94
CA MET A 69 7.96 -10.46 -8.93
C MET A 69 7.40 -11.13 -10.18
N MET A 70 6.36 -11.94 -9.99
CA MET A 70 5.53 -12.42 -11.08
C MET A 70 4.60 -11.30 -11.56
N ASN A 71 4.12 -11.41 -12.79
CA ASN A 71 2.96 -10.66 -13.25
C ASN A 71 1.68 -11.50 -13.21
N LEU A 72 0.53 -10.89 -13.47
CA LEU A 72 -0.77 -11.56 -13.40
C LEU A 72 -0.89 -12.74 -14.39
N GLU A 73 -0.29 -12.64 -15.59
CA GLU A 73 -0.29 -13.73 -16.57
C GLU A 73 0.60 -14.90 -16.13
N GLU A 74 1.78 -14.60 -15.59
CA GLU A 74 2.69 -15.60 -15.03
C GLU A 74 2.05 -16.29 -13.82
N MET A 75 1.35 -15.55 -12.97
CA MET A 75 0.61 -16.11 -11.86
C MET A 75 -0.53 -17.02 -12.34
N ALA A 76 -1.28 -16.61 -13.36
CA ALA A 76 -2.33 -17.43 -13.94
C ALA A 76 -1.78 -18.77 -14.47
N ARG A 77 -0.68 -18.73 -15.24
CA ARG A 77 0.01 -19.93 -15.71
C ARG A 77 0.53 -20.78 -14.56
N PHE A 78 1.14 -20.16 -13.56
CA PHE A 78 1.63 -20.89 -12.39
C PHE A 78 0.50 -21.62 -11.65
N VAL A 79 -0.67 -21.02 -11.50
CA VAL A 79 -1.85 -21.66 -10.90
C VAL A 79 -2.33 -22.82 -11.77
N GLU A 80 -2.49 -22.61 -13.08
CA GLU A 80 -2.94 -23.64 -14.04
C GLU A 80 -2.00 -24.85 -14.09
N ASP A 81 -0.68 -24.61 -14.18
CA ASP A 81 0.33 -25.66 -14.19
C ASP A 81 0.29 -26.51 -12.93
N ASN A 82 0.11 -25.86 -11.77
CA ASN A 82 0.00 -26.57 -10.50
C ASN A 82 -1.31 -27.34 -10.37
N GLU A 83 -2.43 -26.83 -10.86
CA GLU A 83 -3.71 -27.54 -10.85
C GLU A 83 -3.72 -28.74 -11.81
N ASN A 84 -2.94 -28.71 -12.87
CA ASN A 84 -2.78 -29.80 -13.83
C ASN A 84 -1.78 -30.87 -13.37
N ASP A 85 -0.92 -30.58 -12.39
CA ASP A 85 0.05 -31.52 -11.86
C ASP A 85 -0.67 -32.71 -11.16
N VAL A 86 -0.32 -33.93 -11.58
CA VAL A 86 -0.89 -35.16 -11.00
C VAL A 86 -0.57 -35.30 -9.51
N LEU A 87 0.66 -34.94 -9.11
CA LEU A 87 1.08 -34.99 -7.70
C LEU A 87 0.31 -33.94 -6.87
N PHE A 88 0.01 -32.80 -7.43
CA PHE A 88 -0.84 -31.79 -6.83
C PHE A 88 -2.23 -32.35 -6.53
N LYS A 89 -2.87 -32.99 -7.51
CA LYS A 89 -4.21 -33.59 -7.34
C LYS A 89 -4.24 -34.67 -6.27
N LEU A 90 -3.19 -35.46 -6.13
CA LEU A 90 -3.05 -36.49 -5.11
C LEU A 90 -2.80 -35.91 -3.72
N ASN A 91 -2.06 -34.81 -3.62
CA ASN A 91 -1.67 -34.20 -2.35
C ASN A 91 -2.61 -33.09 -1.87
N LYS A 92 -3.61 -32.72 -2.69
CA LYS A 92 -4.57 -31.69 -2.29
C LYS A 92 -5.28 -32.08 -0.99
N ILE A 93 -5.00 -31.38 0.09
CA ILE A 93 -5.62 -31.61 1.38
C ILE A 93 -7.10 -31.27 1.26
N LYS A 94 -7.95 -32.29 1.13
CA LYS A 94 -9.39 -32.09 1.16
C LYS A 94 -9.82 -31.76 2.58
N ARG A 95 -10.00 -30.47 2.85
CA ARG A 95 -10.63 -30.05 4.09
C ARG A 95 -12.11 -30.41 4.05
N HIS A 96 -12.60 -31.04 5.12
CA HIS A 96 -13.99 -31.49 5.14
C HIS A 96 -14.93 -30.27 5.24
N PRO A 97 -15.77 -29.96 4.22
CA PRO A 97 -16.61 -28.74 4.20
C PRO A 97 -17.57 -28.65 5.37
N LEU A 98 -17.91 -29.79 5.98
CA LEU A 98 -18.81 -29.89 7.14
C LEU A 98 -18.25 -29.24 8.41
N TYR A 99 -16.93 -29.04 8.50
CA TYR A 99 -16.31 -28.41 9.67
C TYR A 99 -16.32 -26.88 9.64
N LEU A 100 -16.46 -26.24 8.48
CA LEU A 100 -16.55 -24.80 8.36
C LEU A 100 -18.03 -24.37 8.29
N LYS A 101 -18.59 -23.97 9.43
CA LYS A 101 -19.96 -23.45 9.53
C LYS A 101 -20.06 -22.00 9.02
N ASP A 102 -19.01 -21.21 9.20
CA ASP A 102 -18.94 -19.85 8.70
C ASP A 102 -18.84 -19.83 7.18
N LYS A 103 -19.86 -19.27 6.52
CA LYS A 103 -19.98 -19.27 5.05
C LYS A 103 -18.90 -18.43 4.38
N GLU A 104 -18.46 -17.36 5.04
CA GLU A 104 -17.40 -16.47 4.53
C GLU A 104 -16.04 -17.20 4.60
N LEU A 105 -15.71 -17.80 5.74
CA LEU A 105 -14.48 -18.59 5.88
C LEU A 105 -14.47 -19.78 4.93
N ARG A 106 -15.62 -20.42 4.70
CA ARG A 106 -15.71 -21.52 3.74
C ARG A 106 -15.43 -21.05 2.31
N PHE A 107 -16.01 -19.92 1.90
CA PHE A 107 -15.73 -19.35 0.58
C PHE A 107 -14.26 -19.01 0.41
N ILE A 108 -13.65 -18.39 1.43
CA ILE A 108 -12.23 -18.04 1.42
C ILE A 108 -11.36 -19.31 1.42
N ASP A 109 -11.75 -20.35 2.16
CA ASP A 109 -11.03 -21.62 2.18
C ASP A 109 -11.04 -22.31 0.80
N ASP A 110 -12.15 -22.21 0.08
CA ASP A 110 -12.28 -22.74 -1.30
C ASP A 110 -11.32 -22.03 -2.29
N LEU A 111 -10.99 -20.75 -2.05
CA LEU A 111 -10.08 -19.98 -2.89
C LEU A 111 -8.59 -20.21 -2.56
N LEU A 112 -8.28 -20.57 -1.31
CA LEU A 112 -6.91 -20.70 -0.84
C LEU A 112 -6.42 -22.14 -0.99
N ASP A 113 -5.53 -22.39 -1.95
CA ASP A 113 -4.88 -23.69 -2.09
C ASP A 113 -3.53 -23.72 -1.35
N ASP A 114 -3.43 -24.60 -0.35
CA ASP A 114 -2.23 -24.71 0.48
C ASP A 114 -0.99 -25.15 -0.30
N THR A 115 -1.16 -25.99 -1.34
CA THR A 115 -0.04 -26.48 -2.13
C THR A 115 0.52 -25.37 -3.00
N ILE A 116 -0.34 -24.57 -3.63
CA ILE A 116 0.05 -23.40 -4.41
C ILE A 116 0.78 -22.40 -3.50
N ILE A 117 0.20 -22.07 -2.34
CA ILE A 117 0.80 -21.14 -1.38
C ILE A 117 2.17 -21.64 -0.92
N ASN A 118 2.29 -22.91 -0.57
CA ASN A 118 3.55 -23.49 -0.11
C ASN A 118 4.61 -23.50 -1.23
N ARG A 119 4.22 -23.76 -2.49
CA ARG A 119 5.11 -23.71 -3.65
C ARG A 119 5.57 -22.29 -3.96
N LEU A 120 4.68 -21.28 -3.91
CA LEU A 120 5.04 -19.88 -4.08
C LEU A 120 6.11 -19.45 -3.08
N LEU A 121 5.99 -19.86 -1.82
CA LEU A 121 6.93 -19.52 -0.77
C LEU A 121 8.19 -20.40 -0.75
N ALA A 122 8.11 -21.65 -1.22
CA ALA A 122 9.26 -22.55 -1.33
C ALA A 122 10.16 -22.21 -2.53
N TYR A 123 9.61 -21.66 -3.61
CA TYR A 123 10.34 -21.26 -4.81
C TYR A 123 11.49 -20.31 -4.48
N ASP A 124 11.31 -19.42 -3.51
CA ASP A 124 12.32 -18.45 -3.08
C ASP A 124 13.23 -18.96 -1.94
N GLY A 125 13.30 -20.27 -1.73
CA GLY A 125 14.15 -20.85 -0.70
C GLY A 125 13.60 -20.69 0.73
N PHE A 126 12.31 -20.38 0.89
CA PHE A 126 11.67 -20.33 2.19
C PHE A 126 11.55 -21.75 2.77
N THR A 127 12.42 -22.07 3.70
CA THR A 127 12.35 -23.30 4.49
C THR A 127 11.88 -22.95 5.90
N PRO A 128 10.64 -23.27 6.27
CA PRO A 128 10.19 -23.09 7.63
C PRO A 128 10.94 -24.09 8.53
N SER A 129 11.72 -23.59 9.48
CA SER A 129 12.31 -24.40 10.55
C SER A 129 11.27 -24.85 11.59
N MET A 130 10.00 -24.95 11.20
CA MET A 130 8.87 -25.06 12.09
C MET A 130 8.27 -26.44 12.00
N ARG A 131 8.47 -27.23 13.05
CA ARG A 131 7.97 -28.57 13.24
C ARG A 131 6.51 -28.72 12.78
N ASP A 132 6.27 -29.54 11.77
CA ASP A 132 4.95 -29.94 11.27
C ASP A 132 3.99 -28.80 10.84
N LEU A 133 4.51 -27.60 10.59
CA LEU A 133 3.74 -26.44 10.15
C LEU A 133 4.28 -25.95 8.80
N PHE A 134 3.37 -25.71 7.88
CA PHE A 134 3.67 -25.18 6.54
C PHE A 134 3.47 -23.67 6.47
N PRO A 135 4.11 -22.99 5.51
CA PRO A 135 3.90 -21.55 5.29
C PRO A 135 2.42 -21.17 5.12
N SER A 136 1.61 -22.02 4.47
CA SER A 136 0.17 -21.82 4.29
C SER A 136 -0.58 -21.74 5.63
N ASN A 137 -0.18 -22.49 6.67
CA ASN A 137 -0.83 -22.42 7.98
C ASN A 137 -0.63 -21.02 8.60
N PHE A 138 0.55 -20.42 8.43
CA PHE A 138 0.85 -19.08 8.92
C PHE A 138 0.11 -18.00 8.14
N LEU A 139 0.08 -18.10 6.80
CA LEU A 139 -0.69 -17.19 5.98
C LEU A 139 -2.17 -17.21 6.34
N ARG A 140 -2.77 -18.40 6.45
CA ARG A 140 -4.17 -18.55 6.86
C ARG A 140 -4.43 -18.01 8.27
N ALA A 141 -3.48 -18.16 9.19
CA ALA A 141 -3.58 -17.58 10.52
C ALA A 141 -3.53 -16.03 10.49
N GLU A 142 -2.68 -15.43 9.65
CA GLU A 142 -2.62 -13.98 9.44
C GLU A 142 -3.92 -13.45 8.82
N LEU A 143 -4.43 -14.14 7.80
CA LEU A 143 -5.71 -13.79 7.16
C LEU A 143 -6.87 -13.90 8.15
N LEU A 144 -6.97 -15.02 8.88
CA LEU A 144 -8.00 -15.21 9.90
C LEU A 144 -7.94 -14.14 10.98
N LYS A 145 -6.72 -13.77 11.42
CA LYS A 145 -6.50 -12.69 12.39
C LYS A 145 -7.05 -11.36 11.88
N SER A 146 -6.85 -11.06 10.61
CA SER A 146 -7.37 -9.85 9.97
C SER A 146 -8.88 -9.91 9.81
N ILE A 147 -9.42 -11.03 9.31
CA ILE A 147 -10.84 -11.17 8.95
C ILE A 147 -11.78 -11.22 10.16
N LYS A 148 -11.39 -11.95 11.21
CA LYS A 148 -12.31 -12.25 12.33
C LYS A 148 -11.89 -11.64 13.66
N TYR A 149 -10.60 -11.32 13.83
CA TYR A 149 -10.03 -10.93 15.11
C TYR A 149 -9.13 -9.69 15.04
N PRO A 150 -9.52 -8.63 14.31
CA PRO A 150 -8.68 -7.45 14.10
C PRO A 150 -8.25 -6.78 15.41
N GLU A 151 -9.15 -6.71 16.39
CA GLU A 151 -8.98 -5.98 17.63
C GLU A 151 -8.11 -6.68 18.69
N ILE A 152 -7.91 -8.00 18.59
CA ILE A 152 -7.17 -8.74 19.61
C ILE A 152 -5.66 -8.78 19.33
N SER A 153 -4.84 -8.82 20.36
CA SER A 153 -3.39 -8.95 20.21
C SER A 153 -3.01 -10.33 19.66
N TYR A 154 -1.84 -10.44 19.02
CA TYR A 154 -1.31 -11.74 18.57
C TYR A 154 -1.13 -12.73 19.70
N ARG A 155 -0.72 -12.27 20.89
CA ARG A 155 -0.61 -13.14 22.08
C ARG A 155 -1.96 -13.76 22.44
N LYS A 156 -2.99 -12.93 22.50
CA LYS A 156 -4.36 -13.40 22.80
C LYS A 156 -4.89 -14.30 21.70
N PHE A 157 -4.66 -13.97 20.44
CA PHE A 157 -5.05 -14.77 19.29
C PHE A 157 -4.40 -16.17 19.31
N CYS A 158 -3.11 -16.25 19.65
CA CYS A 158 -2.37 -17.52 19.74
C CYS A 158 -2.55 -18.27 21.07
N GLY A 159 -3.28 -17.73 22.04
CA GLY A 159 -3.43 -18.34 23.37
C GLY A 159 -2.20 -18.22 24.27
N ASP A 160 -1.24 -17.35 23.94
CA ASP A 160 0.02 -17.17 24.69
C ASP A 160 -0.11 -16.14 25.84
N ASP A 161 -1.29 -15.59 26.06
CA ASP A 161 -1.50 -14.58 27.10
C ASP A 161 -1.66 -15.25 28.47
N LYS A 162 -0.83 -14.84 29.44
CA LYS A 162 -0.85 -15.42 30.80
C LYS A 162 -2.17 -15.16 31.52
N ASP A 163 -2.81 -14.03 31.25
CA ASP A 163 -4.11 -13.67 31.84
C ASP A 163 -5.25 -14.53 31.31
N TYR A 164 -5.05 -15.19 30.16
CA TYR A 164 -6.05 -16.06 29.52
C TYR A 164 -6.01 -17.51 29.99
N LYS A 165 -4.89 -17.97 30.55
CA LYS A 165 -4.72 -19.37 31.03
C LYS A 165 -5.60 -19.72 32.22
N GLY A 166 -6.25 -18.75 32.83
CA GLY A 166 -7.13 -18.94 34.01
C GLY A 166 -8.63 -19.04 33.71
N HIS A 167 -9.09 -18.70 32.52
CA HIS A 167 -10.51 -18.77 32.20
C HIS A 167 -10.94 -20.16 31.72
N LYS A 168 -11.80 -20.80 32.51
CA LYS A 168 -12.34 -22.16 32.26
C LYS A 168 -13.37 -22.22 31.12
N ASP A 169 -13.78 -21.11 30.55
CA ASP A 169 -14.83 -21.07 29.54
C ASP A 169 -14.28 -21.20 28.12
N VAL A 170 -14.04 -22.47 27.75
CA VAL A 170 -13.46 -22.88 26.45
C VAL A 170 -14.33 -22.48 25.25
N ASN A 171 -15.61 -22.19 25.47
CA ASN A 171 -16.56 -21.85 24.40
C ASN A 171 -16.46 -20.38 23.96
N SER A 172 -15.85 -19.55 24.77
CA SER A 172 -15.55 -18.15 24.44
C SER A 172 -14.18 -17.95 23.79
N TYR A 173 -13.43 -19.01 23.52
CA TYR A 173 -12.10 -18.93 22.94
C TYR A 173 -12.13 -18.38 21.53
N ILE A 174 -11.52 -17.25 21.46
CA ILE A 174 -11.27 -16.43 20.31
C ILE A 174 -9.91 -16.89 19.76
N GLY A 175 -9.78 -17.10 18.46
CA GLY A 175 -8.51 -17.39 17.81
C GLY A 175 -8.21 -18.87 17.64
N LEU A 176 -6.94 -19.27 17.82
CA LEU A 176 -6.43 -20.59 17.41
C LEU A 176 -6.99 -21.78 18.18
N GLU A 177 -7.59 -21.59 19.34
CA GLU A 177 -8.20 -22.67 20.11
C GLU A 177 -9.58 -23.08 19.61
N ASN A 178 -10.24 -22.21 18.84
CA ASN A 178 -11.52 -22.51 18.24
C ASN A 178 -11.37 -23.58 17.15
N LYS A 179 -12.19 -24.65 17.20
CA LYS A 179 -12.13 -25.77 16.25
C LYS A 179 -12.32 -25.32 14.79
N GLN A 180 -13.25 -24.39 14.53
CA GLN A 180 -13.49 -23.88 13.18
C GLN A 180 -12.25 -23.13 12.63
N ASN A 181 -11.62 -22.33 13.47
CA ASN A 181 -10.40 -21.61 13.13
C ASN A 181 -9.24 -22.57 12.85
N ARG A 182 -9.11 -23.63 13.65
CA ARG A 182 -8.08 -24.66 13.43
C ARG A 182 -8.27 -25.38 12.10
N VAL A 183 -9.52 -25.70 11.73
CA VAL A 183 -9.84 -26.28 10.41
C VAL A 183 -9.45 -25.32 9.30
N PHE A 184 -9.85 -24.03 9.39
CA PHE A 184 -9.51 -23.04 8.40
C PHE A 184 -7.98 -22.86 8.22
N ILE A 185 -7.24 -22.86 9.31
CA ILE A 185 -5.78 -22.73 9.28
C ILE A 185 -5.08 -24.01 8.80
N GLY A 186 -5.75 -25.16 8.87
CA GLY A 186 -5.18 -26.48 8.58
C GLY A 186 -4.41 -27.09 9.74
N LEU A 187 -4.75 -26.71 10.98
CA LEU A 187 -4.14 -27.28 12.18
C LEU A 187 -4.88 -28.55 12.63
N PRO A 188 -4.15 -29.56 13.15
CA PRO A 188 -4.78 -30.75 13.74
C PRO A 188 -5.73 -30.39 14.89
N LEU A 189 -6.85 -31.09 14.98
CA LEU A 189 -7.87 -30.85 16.03
C LEU A 189 -7.45 -31.29 17.42
N ASN A 190 -6.37 -32.06 17.53
CA ASN A 190 -5.87 -32.66 18.80
C ASN A 190 -5.21 -31.67 19.77
N LYS A 191 -5.25 -30.39 19.50
CA LYS A 191 -4.69 -29.29 20.33
C LYS A 191 -3.19 -29.35 20.65
N LYS A 192 -2.45 -30.37 20.20
CA LYS A 192 -1.00 -30.49 20.50
C LYS A 192 -0.16 -29.55 19.62
N THR A 193 -0.61 -29.26 18.41
CA THR A 193 0.08 -28.37 17.49
C THR A 193 -0.54 -26.97 17.58
N MET A 194 0.25 -26.00 17.98
CA MET A 194 -0.15 -24.59 18.13
C MET A 194 0.83 -23.68 17.42
N ILE A 195 0.33 -22.57 16.91
CA ILE A 195 1.15 -21.48 16.39
C ILE A 195 1.30 -20.44 17.50
N SER A 196 2.52 -20.15 17.90
CA SER A 196 2.81 -19.10 18.90
C SER A 196 2.88 -17.72 18.24
N HIS A 197 2.65 -16.67 19.04
CA HIS A 197 2.81 -15.29 18.56
C HIS A 197 4.25 -14.98 18.12
N VAL A 198 5.24 -15.70 18.66
CA VAL A 198 6.66 -15.58 18.26
C VAL A 198 6.86 -16.14 16.86
N GLN A 199 6.30 -17.32 16.57
CA GLN A 199 6.35 -17.94 15.24
C GLN A 199 5.64 -17.06 14.20
N MET A 200 4.47 -16.48 14.52
CA MET A 200 3.80 -15.51 13.65
C MET A 200 4.70 -14.28 13.33
N SER A 201 5.40 -13.78 14.36
CA SER A 201 6.35 -12.68 14.18
C SER A 201 7.56 -13.07 13.33
N GLN A 202 8.09 -14.27 13.50
CA GLN A 202 9.19 -14.82 12.71
C GLN A 202 8.77 -15.02 11.25
N PHE A 203 7.58 -15.57 11.03
CA PHE A 203 7.01 -15.72 9.68
C PHE A 203 6.95 -14.37 8.95
N ARG A 204 6.33 -13.33 9.55
CA ARG A 204 6.31 -11.99 8.94
C ARG A 204 7.70 -11.43 8.65
N ALA A 205 8.64 -11.66 9.54
CA ALA A 205 10.00 -11.13 9.40
C ALA A 205 10.86 -11.91 8.39
N SER A 206 10.50 -13.15 8.06
CA SER A 206 11.23 -13.99 7.09
C SER A 206 10.84 -13.71 5.64
N LEU A 207 9.61 -13.24 5.40
CA LEU A 207 9.12 -13.00 4.04
C LEU A 207 9.85 -11.83 3.37
N SER A 208 10.27 -12.03 2.14
CA SER A 208 10.72 -10.94 1.26
C SER A 208 9.53 -10.11 0.77
N PHE A 209 9.80 -8.93 0.24
CA PHE A 209 8.74 -8.11 -0.36
C PHE A 209 8.17 -8.77 -1.62
N GLU A 210 9.03 -9.39 -2.42
CA GLU A 210 8.67 -10.19 -3.57
C GLU A 210 7.67 -11.31 -3.22
N GLN A 211 7.98 -12.11 -2.18
CA GLN A 211 7.06 -13.15 -1.70
C GLN A 211 5.72 -12.58 -1.27
N LEU A 212 5.70 -11.42 -0.62
CA LEU A 212 4.47 -10.73 -0.25
C LEU A 212 3.67 -10.27 -1.47
N VAL A 213 4.35 -9.77 -2.51
CA VAL A 213 3.72 -9.37 -3.78
C VAL A 213 3.17 -10.59 -4.50
N ASN A 214 3.94 -11.66 -4.64
CA ASN A 214 3.51 -12.90 -5.31
C ASN A 214 2.30 -13.54 -4.61
N LEU A 215 2.26 -13.55 -3.27
CA LEU A 215 1.06 -13.96 -2.53
C LEU A 215 -0.14 -13.03 -2.79
N THR A 216 0.10 -11.73 -2.91
CA THR A 216 -0.97 -10.78 -3.25
C THR A 216 -1.48 -11.02 -4.66
N LEU A 217 -0.59 -11.30 -5.61
CA LEU A 217 -0.96 -11.64 -6.99
C LEU A 217 -1.82 -12.91 -7.08
N TYR A 218 -1.51 -13.92 -6.27
CA TYR A 218 -2.36 -15.11 -6.17
C TYR A 218 -3.81 -14.74 -5.77
N ILE A 219 -3.98 -13.83 -4.81
CA ILE A 219 -5.31 -13.34 -4.44
C ILE A 219 -5.92 -12.45 -5.53
N LEU A 220 -5.12 -11.58 -6.16
CA LEU A 220 -5.57 -10.71 -7.27
C LEU A 220 -5.99 -11.52 -8.50
N HIS A 221 -5.34 -12.65 -8.79
CA HIS A 221 -5.76 -13.57 -9.84
C HIS A 221 -7.20 -14.05 -9.62
N HIS A 222 -7.53 -14.53 -8.40
CA HIS A 222 -8.91 -14.90 -8.07
C HIS A 222 -9.86 -13.69 -8.11
N PHE A 223 -9.38 -12.52 -7.67
CA PHE A 223 -10.15 -11.28 -7.67
C PHE A 223 -10.52 -10.87 -9.10
N GLN A 224 -9.60 -11.00 -10.04
CA GLN A 224 -9.83 -10.78 -11.48
C GLN A 224 -10.79 -11.83 -12.06
N GLN A 225 -10.61 -13.11 -11.78
CA GLN A 225 -11.52 -14.18 -12.21
C GLN A 225 -12.96 -13.98 -11.73
N HIS A 226 -13.15 -13.29 -10.60
CA HIS A 226 -14.49 -12.93 -10.09
C HIS A 226 -15.04 -11.62 -10.68
N GLY A 227 -14.36 -11.00 -11.65
CA GLY A 227 -14.80 -9.83 -12.37
C GLY A 227 -14.72 -8.52 -11.58
N PHE A 228 -13.88 -8.43 -10.53
CA PHE A 228 -13.74 -7.20 -9.76
C PHE A 228 -12.87 -6.14 -10.43
N LEU A 229 -12.00 -6.58 -11.35
CA LEU A 229 -11.17 -5.70 -12.17
C LEU A 229 -11.72 -5.54 -13.60
N ASP A 230 -12.95 -5.99 -13.83
CA ASP A 230 -13.63 -5.80 -15.12
C ASP A 230 -14.19 -4.38 -15.23
N GLY A 231 -14.33 -3.93 -16.49
CA GLY A 231 -14.87 -2.62 -16.80
C GLY A 231 -13.84 -1.50 -16.72
N ARG A 232 -14.31 -0.28 -16.50
CA ARG A 232 -13.45 0.91 -16.49
C ARG A 232 -12.80 1.09 -15.10
N ILE A 233 -11.56 0.67 -14.98
CA ILE A 233 -10.76 0.82 -13.76
C ILE A 233 -9.93 2.11 -13.82
N VAL A 234 -9.98 2.90 -12.75
CA VAL A 234 -9.11 4.06 -12.53
C VAL A 234 -8.22 3.74 -11.33
N HIS A 235 -6.92 3.89 -11.50
CA HIS A 235 -5.98 3.68 -10.43
C HIS A 235 -5.77 4.96 -9.60
N CYS A 236 -5.60 4.80 -8.29
CA CYS A 236 -5.40 5.91 -7.37
C CYS A 236 -4.24 5.59 -6.42
N VAL A 237 -3.34 6.55 -6.25
CA VAL A 237 -2.33 6.51 -5.18
C VAL A 237 -2.71 7.50 -4.10
N ASP A 238 -2.81 7.00 -2.89
CA ASP A 238 -3.12 7.83 -1.72
C ASP A 238 -2.38 7.29 -0.48
N SER A 239 -2.35 8.05 0.61
CA SER A 239 -1.62 7.68 1.81
C SER A 239 -2.45 7.78 3.08
N THR A 240 -2.09 6.97 4.07
CA THR A 240 -2.67 7.06 5.41
C THR A 240 -1.61 6.90 6.49
N GLU A 241 -1.81 7.58 7.61
CA GLU A 241 -0.92 7.51 8.76
C GLU A 241 -1.27 6.32 9.65
N LEU A 242 -0.24 5.64 10.13
CA LEU A 242 -0.32 4.51 11.07
C LEU A 242 0.48 4.86 12.33
N ALA A 243 -0.23 5.20 13.40
CA ALA A 243 0.40 5.48 14.69
C ALA A 243 0.88 4.17 15.34
N VAL A 244 2.08 4.19 15.92
CA VAL A 244 2.63 3.03 16.64
C VAL A 244 2.31 3.09 18.13
N ASP A 245 2.24 1.92 18.79
CA ASP A 245 2.04 1.84 20.24
C ASP A 245 3.24 2.39 21.02
N CYS A 246 4.45 2.21 20.48
CA CYS A 246 5.70 2.63 21.13
C CYS A 246 6.13 4.04 20.71
N GLN A 247 5.29 5.04 20.97
CA GLN A 247 5.50 6.44 20.58
C GLN A 247 6.52 7.17 21.48
N GLU A 248 7.01 6.55 22.53
CA GLU A 248 7.88 7.24 23.48
C GLU A 248 9.20 7.69 22.85
N LEU A 249 9.56 8.94 23.11
CA LEU A 249 10.84 9.51 22.71
C LEU A 249 11.94 8.98 23.64
N LEU A 250 12.85 8.18 23.10
CA LEU A 250 13.99 7.61 23.85
C LEU A 250 15.19 8.56 23.88
N ALA A 251 15.49 9.18 22.73
CA ALA A 251 16.60 10.09 22.59
C ALA A 251 16.31 11.18 21.56
N LYS A 252 16.85 12.38 21.80
CA LYS A 252 16.74 13.54 20.93
C LYS A 252 18.08 14.24 20.85
N PHE A 253 18.54 14.53 19.64
CA PHE A 253 19.81 15.19 19.38
C PHE A 253 19.64 16.32 18.40
N THR A 254 20.60 17.24 18.38
CA THR A 254 20.68 18.29 17.37
C THR A 254 22.02 18.18 16.67
N ILE A 255 22.01 17.96 15.35
CA ILE A 255 23.22 17.91 14.52
C ILE A 255 23.06 18.95 13.42
N LYS A 256 24.00 19.88 13.33
CA LYS A 256 23.95 21.01 12.36
C LYS A 256 22.55 21.67 12.31
N GLY A 257 21.98 21.99 13.49
CA GLY A 257 20.67 22.67 13.61
C GLY A 257 19.44 21.79 13.39
N LYS A 258 19.60 20.55 12.96
CA LYS A 258 18.48 19.61 12.71
C LYS A 258 18.32 18.62 13.86
N LYS A 259 17.07 18.41 14.29
CA LYS A 259 16.72 17.54 15.39
C LYS A 259 16.52 16.09 14.89
N ILE A 260 17.30 15.16 15.45
CA ILE A 260 17.13 13.71 15.28
C ILE A 260 16.40 13.16 16.49
N ARG A 261 15.42 12.30 16.26
CA ARG A 261 14.62 11.66 17.31
C ARG A 261 14.63 10.15 17.13
N ILE A 262 14.83 9.43 18.24
CA ILE A 262 14.75 7.97 18.29
C ILE A 262 13.59 7.60 19.21
N TYR A 263 12.67 6.82 18.69
CA TYR A 263 11.45 6.39 19.37
C TYR A 263 11.55 4.94 19.86
N GLY A 264 10.57 4.51 20.63
CA GLY A 264 10.48 3.14 21.16
C GLY A 264 10.40 2.08 20.08
N ASP A 265 9.69 2.35 18.99
CA ASP A 265 9.87 1.69 17.70
C ASP A 265 10.99 2.42 16.94
N ILE A 266 12.08 1.70 16.69
CA ILE A 266 13.31 2.29 16.14
C ILE A 266 13.17 2.72 14.69
N ASP A 267 12.25 2.09 13.95
CA ASP A 267 12.04 2.33 12.52
C ASP A 267 11.10 3.50 12.25
N CYS A 268 10.22 3.81 13.19
CA CYS A 268 9.24 4.88 13.00
C CYS A 268 9.86 6.27 13.08
N ASP A 269 9.08 7.25 12.66
CA ASP A 269 9.41 8.67 12.82
C ASP A 269 8.16 9.51 13.09
N CYS A 270 8.38 10.81 13.37
CA CYS A 270 7.32 11.78 13.61
C CYS A 270 7.01 12.55 12.34
N GLY A 271 5.86 12.29 11.76
CA GLY A 271 5.30 13.05 10.66
C GLY A 271 4.49 14.25 11.15
N LYS A 272 4.36 15.27 10.29
CA LYS A 272 3.52 16.45 10.51
C LYS A 272 2.45 16.50 9.44
N ARG A 273 1.20 16.60 9.85
CA ARG A 273 0.05 16.82 8.97
C ARG A 273 -0.58 18.17 9.28
N ARG A 274 -0.96 18.91 8.25
CA ARG A 274 -1.84 20.08 8.40
C ARG A 274 -3.29 19.65 8.24
N THR A 275 -4.15 20.11 9.13
CA THR A 275 -5.60 19.93 8.98
C THR A 275 -6.17 21.08 8.17
N LYS A 276 -7.41 20.91 7.64
CA LYS A 276 -8.19 21.98 6.98
C LYS A 276 -8.36 23.25 7.83
N ARG A 277 -8.13 23.18 9.15
CA ARG A 277 -8.19 24.30 10.10
C ARG A 277 -6.80 24.83 10.47
N ASP A 278 -5.79 24.61 9.63
CA ASP A 278 -4.39 25.00 9.84
C ASP A 278 -3.71 24.51 11.13
N LYS A 279 -4.34 23.58 11.83
CA LYS A 279 -3.73 22.94 12.99
C LYS A 279 -2.76 21.86 12.56
N SER A 280 -1.56 21.88 13.12
CA SER A 280 -0.57 20.83 12.91
C SER A 280 -0.86 19.64 13.82
N ILE A 281 -1.07 18.48 13.25
CA ILE A 281 -1.13 17.20 13.96
C ILE A 281 0.20 16.48 13.74
N TYR A 282 0.72 15.87 14.80
CA TYR A 282 1.96 15.08 14.76
C TYR A 282 1.62 13.63 15.00
N VAL A 283 2.09 12.76 14.11
CA VAL A 283 1.92 11.31 14.24
C VAL A 283 3.29 10.67 14.34
N VAL A 284 3.50 9.92 15.42
CA VAL A 284 4.69 9.08 15.58
C VAL A 284 4.35 7.68 15.07
N GLY A 285 4.96 7.30 13.95
CA GLY A 285 4.62 6.04 13.30
C GLY A 285 5.13 5.95 11.88
N TYR A 286 4.28 5.40 11.04
CA TYR A 286 4.53 5.18 9.62
C TYR A 286 3.47 5.87 8.77
N ARG A 287 3.78 6.03 7.51
CA ARG A 287 2.83 6.39 6.46
C ARG A 287 2.76 5.24 5.47
N MET A 288 1.55 4.77 5.20
CA MET A 288 1.28 3.73 4.23
C MET A 288 0.74 4.39 2.96
N HIS A 289 1.43 4.14 1.85
CA HIS A 289 1.06 4.60 0.51
C HIS A 289 0.50 3.40 -0.23
N THR A 290 -0.68 3.54 -0.81
CA THR A 290 -1.40 2.42 -1.43
C THR A 290 -1.80 2.77 -2.84
N LEU A 291 -1.45 1.89 -3.78
CA LEU A 291 -2.04 1.85 -5.11
C LEU A 291 -3.37 1.10 -5.00
N SER A 292 -4.44 1.73 -5.40
CA SER A 292 -5.80 1.19 -5.35
C SER A 292 -6.43 1.17 -6.73
N ALA A 293 -7.31 0.20 -7.00
CA ALA A 293 -8.19 0.16 -8.15
C ALA A 293 -9.56 0.72 -7.77
N ILE A 294 -10.13 1.58 -8.60
CA ILE A 294 -11.46 2.14 -8.43
C ILE A 294 -12.27 1.82 -9.69
N ASN A 295 -13.36 1.10 -9.52
CA ASN A 295 -14.31 0.90 -10.62
C ASN A 295 -15.10 2.18 -10.82
N ALA A 296 -14.96 2.80 -12.00
CA ALA A 296 -15.53 4.09 -12.30
C ALA A 296 -17.08 4.07 -12.39
N GLU A 297 -17.67 2.92 -12.64
CA GLU A 297 -19.13 2.76 -12.79
C GLU A 297 -19.82 2.55 -11.45
N THR A 298 -19.19 1.74 -10.57
CA THR A 298 -19.78 1.38 -9.27
C THR A 298 -19.26 2.23 -8.12
N GLY A 299 -18.14 2.93 -8.32
CA GLY A 299 -17.41 3.65 -7.28
C GLY A 299 -16.79 2.73 -6.20
N GLN A 300 -16.77 1.41 -6.43
CA GLN A 300 -16.08 0.49 -5.54
C GLN A 300 -14.57 0.68 -5.68
N SER A 301 -13.86 0.60 -4.57
CA SER A 301 -12.41 0.78 -4.58
C SER A 301 -11.73 -0.28 -3.71
N PHE A 302 -10.60 -0.77 -4.19
CA PHE A 302 -9.89 -1.92 -3.64
C PHE A 302 -8.40 -1.60 -3.51
N PRO A 303 -7.77 -1.89 -2.36
CA PRO A 303 -6.34 -1.76 -2.22
C PRO A 303 -5.65 -2.88 -3.01
N LEU A 304 -4.59 -2.54 -3.75
CA LEU A 304 -3.81 -3.52 -4.51
C LEU A 304 -2.46 -3.77 -3.86
N ILE A 305 -1.61 -2.75 -3.84
CA ILE A 305 -0.25 -2.81 -3.31
C ILE A 305 -0.02 -1.64 -2.35
N SER A 306 0.68 -1.91 -1.25
CA SER A 306 1.02 -0.88 -0.27
C SER A 306 2.51 -0.86 0.04
N LEU A 307 3.07 0.35 0.12
CA LEU A 307 4.41 0.62 0.60
C LEU A 307 4.34 1.39 1.92
N LEU A 308 5.26 1.13 2.82
CA LEU A 308 5.33 1.80 4.12
C LEU A 308 6.67 2.51 4.31
N ALA A 309 6.59 3.72 4.82
CA ALA A 309 7.76 4.49 5.24
C ALA A 309 7.54 5.14 6.61
N PRO A 310 8.62 5.55 7.30
CA PRO A 310 8.51 6.39 8.48
C PRO A 310 7.69 7.65 8.18
N ALA A 311 6.83 8.08 9.12
CA ALA A 311 5.82 9.12 8.87
C ALA A 311 6.36 10.51 8.47
N ASN A 312 7.66 10.76 8.57
CA ASN A 312 8.30 12.02 8.18
C ASN A 312 8.73 12.08 6.70
N HIS A 313 8.52 11.03 5.93
CA HIS A 313 8.83 11.02 4.50
C HIS A 313 7.72 11.67 3.69
N HIS A 314 8.11 12.36 2.61
CA HIS A 314 7.18 13.04 1.71
C HIS A 314 6.51 12.05 0.76
N ASP A 315 5.25 12.27 0.44
CA ASP A 315 4.41 11.38 -0.36
C ASP A 315 4.95 11.18 -1.79
N SER A 316 5.56 12.22 -2.37
CA SER A 316 6.14 12.20 -3.73
C SER A 316 7.18 11.08 -3.96
N HIS A 317 7.86 10.62 -2.91
CA HIS A 317 8.86 9.56 -3.04
C HIS A 317 8.28 8.16 -3.32
N PHE A 318 6.96 8.00 -3.22
CA PHE A 318 6.30 6.69 -3.30
C PHE A 318 5.51 6.50 -4.59
N LEU A 319 5.28 7.56 -5.36
CA LEU A 319 4.53 7.49 -6.61
C LEU A 319 5.25 6.59 -7.64
N GLY A 320 6.51 6.91 -7.96
CA GLY A 320 7.32 6.13 -8.90
C GLY A 320 7.42 4.65 -8.52
N PRO A 321 7.84 4.31 -7.28
CA PRO A 321 7.86 2.93 -6.83
C PRO A 321 6.52 2.19 -6.95
N LEU A 322 5.39 2.82 -6.59
CA LEU A 322 4.07 2.19 -6.71
C LEU A 322 3.66 1.97 -8.17
N VAL A 323 3.95 2.93 -9.07
CA VAL A 323 3.70 2.80 -10.50
C VAL A 323 4.57 1.68 -11.09
N SER A 324 5.86 1.64 -10.74
CA SER A 324 6.78 0.59 -11.20
C SER A 324 6.32 -0.80 -10.79
N ILE A 325 5.92 -0.98 -9.52
CA ILE A 325 5.37 -2.26 -9.06
C ILE A 325 4.07 -2.58 -9.80
N GLY A 326 3.16 -1.62 -9.91
CA GLY A 326 1.88 -1.83 -10.59
C GLY A 326 2.05 -2.31 -12.03
N LYS A 327 3.02 -1.74 -12.78
CA LYS A 327 3.36 -2.20 -14.13
C LYS A 327 4.03 -3.58 -14.13
N ALA A 328 4.98 -3.80 -13.23
CA ALA A 328 5.69 -5.07 -13.14
C ALA A 328 4.74 -6.24 -12.85
N ILE A 329 3.71 -6.03 -12.05
CA ILE A 329 2.70 -7.06 -11.76
C ILE A 329 1.60 -7.17 -12.83
N GLY A 330 1.69 -6.42 -13.93
CA GLY A 330 0.79 -6.54 -15.09
C GLY A 330 -0.53 -5.79 -14.96
N LEU A 331 -0.62 -4.75 -14.12
CA LEU A 331 -1.80 -3.88 -14.12
C LEU A 331 -1.80 -2.98 -15.36
N ASP A 332 -2.97 -2.78 -15.96
CA ASP A 332 -3.16 -1.80 -17.05
C ASP A 332 -3.17 -0.39 -16.46
N LEU A 333 -1.97 0.16 -16.26
CA LEU A 333 -1.75 1.49 -15.71
C LEU A 333 -1.51 2.49 -16.85
N GLN A 334 -2.57 3.11 -17.35
CA GLN A 334 -2.46 4.22 -18.29
C GLN A 334 -2.54 5.58 -17.59
N LEU A 335 -3.34 5.64 -16.52
CA LEU A 335 -3.57 6.83 -15.74
C LEU A 335 -3.63 6.50 -14.24
N VAL A 336 -2.97 7.32 -13.43
CA VAL A 336 -3.02 7.26 -11.97
C VAL A 336 -3.50 8.60 -11.42
N THR A 337 -4.47 8.57 -10.54
CA THR A 337 -4.91 9.76 -9.79
C THR A 337 -4.22 9.81 -8.43
N ALA A 338 -3.89 11.02 -7.97
CA ALA A 338 -3.27 11.22 -6.64
C ALA A 338 -3.71 12.55 -6.02
N ASP A 339 -3.31 12.81 -4.78
CA ASP A 339 -3.50 14.13 -4.19
C ASP A 339 -2.37 15.12 -4.55
N GLU A 340 -2.51 16.39 -4.16
CA GLU A 340 -1.52 17.44 -4.44
C GLU A 340 -0.12 17.11 -3.91
N ALA A 341 0.01 16.27 -2.87
CA ALA A 341 1.28 15.93 -2.25
C ALA A 341 2.16 15.01 -3.12
N TYR A 342 1.58 14.31 -4.08
CA TYR A 342 2.32 13.48 -5.04
C TYR A 342 2.77 14.33 -6.23
N HIS A 343 3.99 14.86 -6.14
CA HIS A 343 4.57 15.68 -7.20
C HIS A 343 5.20 14.80 -8.28
N ASP A 344 5.02 15.21 -9.51
CA ASP A 344 5.81 14.80 -10.65
C ASP A 344 6.30 16.07 -11.36
N ASN A 345 7.39 16.65 -10.83
CA ASN A 345 7.85 17.97 -11.24
C ASN A 345 8.28 18.06 -12.70
N ASP A 346 8.81 16.93 -13.24
CA ASP A 346 9.47 16.90 -14.55
C ASP A 346 8.79 15.92 -15.52
N SER A 347 7.53 15.54 -15.25
CA SER A 347 6.82 14.47 -15.97
C SER A 347 7.54 13.12 -15.97
N THR A 348 8.44 12.91 -15.01
CA THR A 348 9.34 11.74 -14.93
C THR A 348 8.56 10.43 -14.95
N ILE A 349 7.40 10.39 -14.28
CA ILE A 349 6.57 9.19 -14.25
C ILE A 349 6.09 8.81 -15.64
N TYR A 350 5.65 9.80 -16.43
CA TYR A 350 5.24 9.53 -17.80
C TYR A 350 6.42 9.12 -18.69
N ASP A 351 7.53 9.83 -18.59
CA ASP A 351 8.71 9.60 -19.43
C ASP A 351 9.33 8.21 -19.13
N GLU A 352 9.33 7.77 -17.85
CA GLU A 352 9.85 6.47 -17.45
C GLU A 352 8.85 5.32 -17.66
N SER A 353 7.55 5.56 -17.52
CA SER A 353 6.54 4.49 -17.45
C SER A 353 5.40 4.61 -18.46
N GLY A 354 5.24 5.75 -19.14
CA GLY A 354 4.09 6.03 -20.01
C GLY A 354 2.78 6.24 -19.23
N VAL A 355 2.83 6.40 -17.91
CA VAL A 355 1.63 6.55 -17.07
C VAL A 355 1.34 8.02 -16.82
N HIS A 356 0.13 8.46 -17.14
CA HIS A 356 -0.32 9.81 -16.84
C HIS A 356 -0.67 9.98 -15.37
N LEU A 357 -0.19 11.07 -14.76
CA LEU A 357 -0.57 11.49 -13.42
C LEU A 357 -1.65 12.56 -13.48
N VAL A 358 -2.78 12.35 -12.82
CA VAL A 358 -3.85 13.34 -12.63
C VAL A 358 -3.95 13.67 -11.15
N LYS A 359 -3.70 14.92 -10.81
CA LYS A 359 -3.77 15.43 -9.43
C LYS A 359 -4.32 16.85 -9.40
N PRO A 360 -4.84 17.32 -8.27
CA PRO A 360 -5.17 18.73 -8.10
C PRO A 360 -3.93 19.63 -8.33
N PRO A 361 -4.10 20.83 -8.86
CA PRO A 361 -3.00 21.75 -9.07
C PRO A 361 -2.34 22.15 -7.75
N SER A 362 -1.03 22.35 -7.78
CA SER A 362 -0.33 22.85 -6.60
C SER A 362 -0.67 24.34 -6.37
N SER A 363 -1.10 24.65 -5.16
CA SER A 363 -1.39 26.01 -4.72
C SER A 363 -0.17 26.94 -4.73
N LYS A 364 1.03 26.39 -4.91
CA LYS A 364 2.31 27.14 -4.94
C LYS A 364 2.72 27.60 -6.33
N VAL A 365 2.07 27.09 -7.36
CA VAL A 365 2.37 27.43 -8.75
C VAL A 365 1.43 28.56 -9.18
N SER A 366 2.00 29.67 -9.64
CA SER A 366 1.25 30.77 -10.24
C SER A 366 0.82 30.39 -11.66
N LEU A 367 -0.33 30.89 -12.09
CA LEU A 367 -0.72 30.78 -13.48
C LEU A 367 0.23 31.61 -14.36
N PRO A 368 0.51 31.15 -15.58
CA PRO A 368 1.20 31.97 -16.58
C PRO A 368 0.45 33.29 -16.85
N GLU A 369 1.18 34.28 -17.35
CA GLU A 369 0.55 35.52 -17.80
C GLU A 369 -0.52 35.25 -18.86
N ASN A 370 -1.54 36.09 -18.91
CA ASN A 370 -2.66 36.00 -19.87
C ASN A 370 -3.41 34.66 -19.86
N VAL A 371 -3.51 34.05 -18.69
CA VAL A 371 -4.40 32.91 -18.43
C VAL A 371 -5.44 33.34 -17.39
N ASP A 372 -6.70 33.21 -17.76
CA ASP A 372 -7.81 33.51 -16.85
C ASP A 372 -7.87 32.51 -15.71
N LYS A 373 -7.99 33.01 -14.48
CA LYS A 373 -7.93 32.16 -13.25
C LYS A 373 -9.18 31.30 -13.05
N GLU A 374 -10.32 31.75 -13.56
CA GLU A 374 -11.59 31.06 -13.30
C GLU A 374 -11.90 30.05 -14.41
N THR A 375 -11.67 30.46 -15.67
CA THR A 375 -11.98 29.65 -16.84
C THR A 375 -10.83 28.85 -17.39
N LEU A 376 -9.59 29.18 -16.99
CA LEU A 376 -8.34 28.64 -17.54
C LEU A 376 -8.18 28.90 -19.05
N GLN A 377 -8.88 29.90 -19.58
CA GLN A 377 -8.72 30.32 -20.96
C GLN A 377 -7.36 30.98 -21.14
N VAL A 378 -6.70 30.61 -22.21
CA VAL A 378 -5.38 31.13 -22.60
C VAL A 378 -5.58 32.21 -23.65
N MET A 379 -5.02 33.37 -23.41
CA MET A 379 -4.96 34.48 -24.35
C MET A 379 -3.54 34.62 -24.87
N PHE A 380 -3.34 35.15 -26.06
CA PHE A 380 -2.00 35.38 -26.57
C PHE A 380 -1.29 36.50 -25.79
N ASP A 381 -1.99 37.63 -25.63
CA ASP A 381 -1.57 38.79 -24.84
C ASP A 381 -2.79 39.49 -24.20
N ASP A 382 -2.56 40.58 -23.47
CA ASP A 382 -3.59 41.37 -22.77
C ASP A 382 -4.57 42.07 -23.73
N PHE A 383 -4.24 42.17 -25.00
CA PHE A 383 -5.07 42.83 -26.02
C PHE A 383 -5.93 41.86 -26.84
N CYS A 384 -5.80 40.53 -26.59
CA CYS A 384 -6.59 39.54 -27.27
C CYS A 384 -7.97 39.40 -26.65
N GLU A 385 -9.03 39.56 -27.46
CA GLU A 385 -10.41 39.32 -27.05
C GLU A 385 -10.85 37.85 -27.26
N THR A 386 -10.12 37.11 -28.10
CA THR A 386 -10.47 35.74 -28.47
C THR A 386 -9.57 34.75 -27.73
N PRO A 387 -10.13 33.85 -26.91
CA PRO A 387 -9.37 32.79 -26.28
C PRO A 387 -8.73 31.85 -27.32
N MET A 388 -7.54 31.36 -27.02
CA MET A 388 -6.86 30.39 -27.88
C MET A 388 -7.44 28.98 -27.65
N GLU A 389 -7.53 28.21 -28.73
CA GLU A 389 -7.93 26.82 -28.69
C GLU A 389 -6.74 25.91 -28.35
N TYR A 390 -6.97 24.93 -27.50
CA TYR A 390 -5.98 23.93 -27.16
C TYR A 390 -5.76 22.97 -28.33
N VAL A 391 -4.53 22.80 -28.77
CA VAL A 391 -4.13 21.94 -29.88
C VAL A 391 -3.64 20.59 -29.39
N GLY A 392 -2.74 20.60 -28.40
CA GLY A 392 -2.11 19.40 -27.90
C GLY A 392 -0.88 19.68 -27.04
N ILE A 393 -0.09 18.65 -26.83
CA ILE A 393 1.18 18.74 -26.11
C ILE A 393 2.32 18.43 -27.08
N GLU A 394 3.35 19.31 -27.05
CA GLU A 394 4.57 19.17 -27.82
C GLU A 394 5.80 19.24 -26.92
N GLU A 395 7.01 19.16 -27.51
CA GLU A 395 8.27 19.25 -26.74
C GLU A 395 8.39 20.52 -25.88
N LYS A 396 7.80 21.63 -26.35
CA LYS A 396 7.81 22.93 -25.64
C LYS A 396 6.70 23.09 -24.60
N GLY A 397 5.85 22.10 -24.44
CA GLY A 397 4.68 22.10 -23.55
C GLY A 397 3.36 22.12 -24.29
N HIS A 398 2.32 22.65 -23.66
CA HIS A 398 0.99 22.76 -24.24
C HIS A 398 0.95 23.79 -25.34
N GLU A 399 0.48 23.42 -26.54
CA GLU A 399 0.27 24.30 -27.67
C GLU A 399 -1.17 24.78 -27.71
N PHE A 400 -1.31 26.09 -27.89
CA PHE A 400 -2.57 26.78 -28.08
C PHE A 400 -2.52 27.56 -29.40
N LYS A 401 -3.63 27.53 -30.16
CA LYS A 401 -3.79 28.19 -31.45
C LYS A 401 -4.91 29.22 -31.40
N CYS A 402 -4.68 30.39 -31.98
CA CYS A 402 -5.74 31.37 -32.17
C CYS A 402 -6.70 30.93 -33.25
N SER A 403 -8.02 30.92 -32.94
CA SER A 403 -9.10 30.58 -33.88
C SER A 403 -9.60 31.75 -34.73
N ALA A 404 -9.15 33.00 -34.41
CA ALA A 404 -9.56 34.17 -35.16
C ALA A 404 -9.10 34.13 -36.63
N GLY A 405 -10.04 34.29 -37.54
CA GLY A 405 -9.78 34.33 -38.98
C GLY A 405 -9.02 35.59 -39.43
N PHE A 406 -8.44 35.51 -40.61
CA PHE A 406 -7.80 36.66 -41.23
C PHE A 406 -8.88 37.75 -41.50
N GLY A 407 -8.73 38.92 -40.86
CA GLY A 407 -9.68 40.02 -40.91
C GLY A 407 -10.63 40.18 -39.73
N GLU A 408 -10.70 39.16 -38.87
CA GLU A 408 -11.51 39.19 -37.63
C GLU A 408 -10.73 39.80 -36.43
N CYS A 409 -9.40 39.77 -36.49
CA CYS A 409 -8.54 40.30 -35.45
C CYS A 409 -7.65 41.41 -36.04
N PRO A 410 -7.62 42.62 -35.44
CA PRO A 410 -6.76 43.72 -35.91
C PRO A 410 -5.26 43.40 -35.84
N ASN A 411 -4.87 42.43 -35.00
CA ASN A 411 -3.47 42.03 -34.81
C ASN A 411 -3.11 40.76 -35.65
N ALA A 412 -3.96 40.27 -36.50
CA ALA A 412 -3.77 39.00 -37.23
C ALA A 412 -2.50 39.00 -38.12
N ALA A 413 -2.00 40.14 -38.54
CA ALA A 413 -0.78 40.24 -39.33
C ALA A 413 0.53 40.09 -38.53
N ILE A 414 0.52 40.39 -37.24
CA ILE A 414 1.70 40.39 -36.38
C ILE A 414 1.67 39.27 -35.34
N CYS A 415 0.52 38.70 -35.08
CA CYS A 415 0.33 37.61 -34.12
C CYS A 415 0.90 36.30 -34.68
N PRO A 416 1.75 35.57 -33.92
CA PRO A 416 2.29 34.29 -34.35
C PRO A 416 1.23 33.17 -34.40
N LYS A 417 0.00 33.42 -33.93
CA LYS A 417 -1.15 32.51 -33.91
C LYS A 417 -0.99 31.26 -33.02
N PHE A 418 0.18 31.04 -32.49
CA PHE A 418 0.47 29.91 -31.60
C PHE A 418 1.13 30.41 -30.32
N ARG A 419 0.81 29.76 -29.21
CA ARG A 419 1.44 29.99 -27.93
C ARG A 419 1.76 28.64 -27.28
N HIS A 420 2.97 28.52 -26.73
CA HIS A 420 3.38 27.36 -25.97
C HIS A 420 3.45 27.72 -24.49
N ILE A 421 2.84 26.90 -23.66
CA ILE A 421 2.90 27.02 -22.19
C ILE A 421 3.66 25.81 -21.68
N PRO A 422 4.83 25.99 -21.01
CA PRO A 422 5.60 24.90 -20.47
C PRO A 422 4.83 24.09 -19.44
N LEU A 423 5.17 22.82 -19.31
CA LEU A 423 4.60 21.96 -18.28
C LEU A 423 4.95 22.47 -16.90
N ASP A 424 3.97 22.45 -16.01
CA ASP A 424 4.13 22.85 -14.61
C ASP A 424 3.46 21.85 -13.65
N ASN A 425 3.55 22.12 -12.35
CA ASN A 425 2.82 21.34 -11.32
C ASN A 425 1.46 21.93 -10.96
N GLY A 426 1.05 23.02 -11.66
CA GLY A 426 -0.22 23.70 -11.49
C GLY A 426 -1.27 23.19 -12.45
N CYS A 427 -1.77 24.10 -13.30
CA CYS A 427 -2.84 23.80 -14.23
C CYS A 427 -2.35 23.21 -15.57
N PHE A 428 -1.08 23.44 -15.92
CA PHE A 428 -0.48 22.98 -17.17
C PHE A 428 0.36 21.70 -16.95
N GLN A 429 -0.22 20.73 -16.26
CA GLN A 429 0.34 19.39 -16.13
C GLN A 429 0.26 18.68 -17.49
N ARG A 430 0.91 17.53 -17.67
CA ARG A 430 0.86 16.77 -18.93
C ARG A 430 -0.57 16.51 -19.40
N ILE A 431 -1.53 16.27 -18.50
CA ILE A 431 -2.96 16.36 -18.79
C ILE A 431 -3.46 17.70 -18.25
N LEU A 432 -4.01 18.52 -19.15
CA LEU A 432 -4.43 19.88 -18.83
C LEU A 432 -5.53 19.88 -17.76
N TYR A 433 -5.26 20.57 -16.63
CA TYR A 433 -6.26 20.72 -15.57
C TYR A 433 -7.45 21.54 -16.08
N GLY A 434 -8.66 21.22 -15.61
CA GLY A 434 -9.89 21.88 -16.06
C GLY A 434 -10.57 21.17 -17.23
N SER A 435 -9.91 20.21 -17.89
CA SER A 435 -10.59 19.36 -18.87
C SER A 435 -11.66 18.47 -18.20
N GLU A 436 -12.69 18.12 -18.97
CA GLU A 436 -13.76 17.23 -18.49
C GLU A 436 -13.20 15.88 -18.00
N SER A 437 -12.19 15.36 -18.70
CA SER A 437 -11.54 14.10 -18.34
C SER A 437 -10.84 14.17 -16.98
N VAL A 438 -10.13 15.26 -16.71
CA VAL A 438 -9.48 15.49 -15.41
C VAL A 438 -10.52 15.63 -14.29
N SER A 439 -11.58 16.40 -14.54
CA SER A 439 -12.66 16.57 -13.55
C SER A 439 -13.30 15.23 -13.19
N LYS A 440 -13.61 14.40 -14.19
CA LYS A 440 -14.14 13.04 -13.99
C LYS A 440 -13.17 12.15 -13.22
N ALA A 441 -11.87 12.17 -13.55
CA ALA A 441 -10.85 11.37 -12.87
C ALA A 441 -10.69 11.79 -11.40
N LEU A 442 -10.71 13.09 -11.10
CA LEU A 442 -10.64 13.61 -9.73
C LEU A 442 -11.91 13.32 -8.91
N ASP A 443 -13.09 13.29 -9.54
CA ASP A 443 -14.32 12.86 -8.87
C ASP A 443 -14.26 11.37 -8.49
N ILE A 444 -13.78 10.53 -9.40
CA ILE A 444 -13.56 9.10 -9.12
C ILE A 444 -12.55 8.93 -7.99
N ARG A 445 -11.47 9.73 -7.96
CA ARG A 445 -10.43 9.70 -6.91
C ARG A 445 -11.00 9.84 -5.50
N LYS A 446 -12.10 10.58 -5.30
CA LYS A 446 -12.76 10.72 -3.98
C LYS A 446 -13.09 9.37 -3.33
N ASN A 447 -13.24 8.32 -4.13
CA ASN A 447 -13.44 6.96 -3.64
C ASN A 447 -12.14 6.27 -3.19
N GLY A 448 -10.96 6.84 -3.49
CA GLY A 448 -9.65 6.31 -3.10
C GLY A 448 -9.39 6.26 -1.59
N GLU A 449 -10.14 7.02 -0.78
CA GLU A 449 -10.04 6.95 0.69
C GLU A 449 -10.76 5.72 1.30
N ARG A 450 -11.68 5.08 0.56
CA ARG A 450 -12.45 3.92 1.07
C ARG A 450 -11.58 2.72 1.44
N PRO A 451 -10.55 2.33 0.66
CA PRO A 451 -9.66 1.24 1.02
C PRO A 451 -9.03 1.40 2.40
N PHE A 452 -8.63 2.62 2.78
CA PHE A 452 -8.04 2.88 4.08
C PHE A 452 -9.02 2.67 5.24
N ASN A 453 -10.30 3.00 5.05
CA ASN A 453 -11.31 2.71 6.06
C ASN A 453 -11.48 1.20 6.26
N LEU A 454 -11.42 0.42 5.19
CA LEU A 454 -11.48 -1.04 5.27
C LEU A 454 -10.25 -1.59 6.00
N ILE A 455 -9.05 -1.27 5.50
CA ILE A 455 -7.79 -1.75 6.06
C ILE A 455 -7.64 -1.34 7.54
N LYS A 456 -7.91 -0.09 7.88
CA LYS A 456 -7.68 0.44 9.22
C LYS A 456 -8.76 -0.01 10.20
N LYS A 457 -10.02 0.29 9.91
CA LYS A 457 -11.12 0.07 10.86
C LYS A 457 -11.59 -1.37 10.87
N ARG A 458 -11.84 -1.96 9.70
CA ARG A 458 -12.38 -3.31 9.61
C ARG A 458 -11.32 -4.37 9.91
N GLU A 459 -10.11 -4.18 9.37
CA GLU A 459 -9.00 -5.14 9.50
C GLU A 459 -8.01 -4.79 10.61
N GLY A 460 -8.28 -3.75 11.39
CA GLY A 460 -7.56 -3.41 12.63
C GLY A 460 -6.14 -2.91 12.45
N LEU A 461 -5.79 -2.32 11.29
CA LEU A 461 -4.47 -1.74 11.09
C LEU A 461 -4.30 -0.38 11.82
N ASP A 462 -5.39 0.23 12.30
CA ASP A 462 -5.34 1.43 13.15
C ASP A 462 -4.55 1.20 14.45
N GLN A 463 -4.52 -0.04 14.94
CA GLN A 463 -3.77 -0.43 16.12
C GLN A 463 -2.50 -1.18 15.69
N VAL A 464 -1.46 -0.44 15.36
CA VAL A 464 -0.16 -1.00 14.97
C VAL A 464 0.49 -1.67 16.17
N ARG A 465 0.27 -2.98 16.31
CA ARG A 465 0.85 -3.83 17.37
C ARG A 465 2.09 -4.58 16.92
N VAL A 466 2.48 -4.39 15.67
CA VAL A 466 3.69 -4.97 15.08
C VAL A 466 4.81 -3.96 15.18
N ARG A 467 5.94 -4.40 15.71
CA ARG A 467 7.16 -3.59 15.80
C ARG A 467 8.10 -3.96 14.67
N SER A 468 8.75 -3.02 14.08
CA SER A 468 9.59 -3.03 12.88
C SER A 468 8.83 -2.76 11.60
N GLN A 469 9.49 -2.03 10.71
CA GLN A 469 8.94 -1.69 9.41
C GLN A 469 8.66 -2.92 8.56
N TYR A 470 9.58 -3.90 8.48
CA TYR A 470 9.40 -5.15 7.74
C TYR A 470 8.18 -5.95 8.20
N GLY A 471 8.04 -6.14 9.51
CA GLY A 471 6.88 -6.85 10.05
C GLY A 471 5.57 -6.12 9.80
N LEU A 472 5.60 -4.78 9.74
CA LEU A 472 4.42 -3.98 9.45
C LEU A 472 4.07 -4.00 7.95
N VAL A 473 5.05 -4.03 7.04
CA VAL A 473 4.83 -4.24 5.60
C VAL A 473 4.09 -5.56 5.38
N ALA A 474 4.59 -6.66 5.95
CA ALA A 474 3.91 -7.96 5.85
C ALA A 474 2.49 -7.91 6.44
N ARG A 475 2.30 -7.28 7.60
CA ARG A 475 0.98 -7.13 8.23
C ARG A 475 0.03 -6.32 7.34
N ALA A 476 0.47 -5.22 6.76
CA ALA A 476 -0.33 -4.40 5.84
C ALA A 476 -0.73 -5.19 4.59
N THR A 477 0.19 -5.98 4.03
CA THR A 477 -0.07 -6.84 2.87
C THR A 477 -1.11 -7.91 3.20
N PHE A 478 -1.01 -8.61 4.33
CA PHE A 478 -2.03 -9.59 4.74
C PHE A 478 -3.39 -8.94 5.00
N THR A 479 -3.40 -7.71 5.48
CA THR A 479 -4.63 -6.94 5.66
C THR A 479 -5.26 -6.57 4.31
N THR A 480 -4.44 -6.20 3.33
CA THR A 480 -4.87 -5.97 1.93
C THR A 480 -5.49 -7.25 1.33
N MET A 481 -4.80 -8.38 1.42
CA MET A 481 -5.32 -9.68 0.96
C MET A 481 -6.65 -10.04 1.65
N ALA A 482 -6.74 -9.86 2.97
CA ALA A 482 -7.96 -10.10 3.73
C ALA A 482 -9.12 -9.23 3.23
N THR A 483 -8.85 -7.96 2.92
CA THR A 483 -9.85 -7.04 2.36
C THR A 483 -10.37 -7.55 1.02
N LEU A 484 -9.51 -7.96 0.10
CA LEU A 484 -9.90 -8.50 -1.20
C LEU A 484 -10.74 -9.78 -1.06
N LEU A 485 -10.32 -10.71 -0.20
CA LEU A 485 -11.04 -11.96 0.08
C LEU A 485 -12.44 -11.71 0.66
N ILE A 486 -12.60 -10.76 1.56
CA ILE A 486 -13.91 -10.41 2.15
C ILE A 486 -14.82 -9.77 1.09
N GLU A 487 -14.28 -8.91 0.24
CA GLU A 487 -15.08 -8.29 -0.83
C GLU A 487 -15.59 -9.33 -1.82
N MET A 488 -14.78 -10.31 -2.22
CA MET A 488 -15.22 -11.44 -3.03
C MET A 488 -16.33 -12.26 -2.34
N ALA A 489 -16.18 -12.57 -1.06
CA ALA A 489 -17.17 -13.30 -0.28
C ALA A 489 -18.49 -12.50 -0.16
N GLY A 490 -18.42 -11.19 0.04
CA GLY A 490 -19.59 -10.31 0.16
C GLY A 490 -20.38 -10.18 -1.14
N THR A 491 -19.72 -10.10 -2.29
CA THR A 491 -20.40 -9.99 -3.59
C THR A 491 -21.15 -11.27 -3.95
N ARG A 492 -20.61 -12.44 -3.65
CA ARG A 492 -21.31 -13.70 -3.84
C ARG A 492 -22.64 -13.74 -3.09
N ARG A 493 -22.67 -13.21 -1.86
CA ARG A 493 -23.92 -13.10 -1.06
C ARG A 493 -24.94 -12.19 -1.75
N LYS A 494 -24.52 -11.01 -2.22
CA LYS A 494 -25.39 -10.05 -2.92
C LYS A 494 -25.98 -10.61 -4.21
N LYS A 495 -25.19 -11.30 -5.04
CA LYS A 495 -25.67 -11.92 -6.28
C LYS A 495 -26.72 -13.01 -5.98
N LYS A 496 -26.51 -13.83 -4.95
CA LYS A 496 -27.46 -14.88 -4.56
C LYS A 496 -28.79 -14.32 -4.05
N THR A 497 -28.75 -13.23 -3.24
CA THR A 497 -29.95 -12.54 -2.76
C THR A 497 -30.71 -11.88 -3.91
N LYS A 498 -30.01 -11.27 -4.88
CA LYS A 498 -30.64 -10.67 -6.05
C LYS A 498 -31.31 -11.70 -6.97
N GLN A 499 -30.69 -12.87 -7.14
CA GLN A 499 -31.31 -13.99 -7.89
C GLN A 499 -32.55 -14.56 -7.19
N MET A 500 -32.53 -14.69 -5.87
CA MET A 500 -33.72 -15.11 -5.11
C MET A 500 -34.85 -14.09 -5.25
N ASN A 501 -34.55 -12.81 -5.09
CA ASN A 501 -35.57 -11.75 -5.23
C ASN A 501 -36.14 -11.66 -6.68
N LEU A 502 -35.34 -12.02 -7.69
CA LEU A 502 -35.80 -12.07 -9.08
C LEU A 502 -36.72 -13.28 -9.32
N LEU A 503 -36.42 -14.41 -8.74
CA LEU A 503 -37.26 -15.61 -8.79
C LEU A 503 -38.58 -15.41 -8.03
N GLU A 504 -38.53 -14.78 -6.84
CA GLU A 504 -39.71 -14.38 -6.07
C GLU A 504 -40.54 -13.33 -6.84
N ALA A 505 -39.91 -12.39 -7.55
CA ALA A 505 -40.60 -11.36 -8.34
C ALA A 505 -41.27 -11.91 -9.62
N VAL A 506 -40.87 -13.08 -10.12
CA VAL A 506 -41.48 -13.76 -11.27
C VAL A 506 -42.44 -14.91 -10.87
N GLY A 507 -42.73 -15.05 -9.57
CA GLY A 507 -43.77 -15.98 -9.10
C GLY A 507 -43.36 -17.48 -9.14
N PHE A 508 -42.06 -17.76 -8.99
CA PHE A 508 -41.53 -19.11 -8.82
C PHE A 508 -41.16 -19.38 -7.38
#